data_fb1df464bc39640f6af59eca98eba1fc
#
_entry.id   fb1df464bc39640f6af59eca98eba1fc
#
_cell.length_a   1.000
_cell.length_b   1.000
_cell.length_c   1.000
_cell.angle_alpha   90.00
_cell.angle_beta   90.00
_cell.angle_gamma   90.00
#
_symmetry.space_group_name_H-M   'P 1'
#
loop_
_entity.id
_entity.type
_entity.pdbx_description
1 polymer ?
#
loop_
_entity_poly.entity_id
_entity_poly.type
_entity_poly.pdbx_seq_one_letter_code
_entity_poly.pdbx_strand_id
1 'polypeptide(L)'
;MKKDKKDIKKVVLAYSGGLDTSIIIPWLKENYNNCEVIAVSGDVGQGTELDGLEEKALKTGASKLYVLDLKKDYIENYIWPCLKAGAEYEEYLLGTSHARPCIAKGLADIAKKEGADAICHGCTGKGNDQVRFELALKALAPEMEIIAPWREWDIKSRDEEIDYAEAHQIPLKINRETNYSKDKNVWHLSHEGLDLENPANEPQYNKDSFLELGVSPEKAPDEPTYVTIHFEKGVPTAVDGEELDAVSLVEKLNKLGGENGIGLLDIVENRLVGMKSRGVYETPGGTILYKAHELLEMITLDRDTSHYKKLVAEKYGELVYNGKWFSPLREALAAFVDNTQQTVTGDVKLKLYKGNVINAGVTSPYTLYDENVASFGDDGGAYDQTDATGFINLFGLPTKVKALLDAKRDNK
;
A
#
# COMPACT_ATOMS: atom_id res chain seq x y z
N MET A 1 9.47 5.23 32.01
CA MET A 1 10.52 6.28 32.06
C MET A 1 11.46 6.04 30.89
N LYS A 2 11.86 7.07 30.17
CA LYS A 2 12.84 6.95 29.08
C LYS A 2 14.17 6.45 29.65
N LYS A 3 14.74 5.37 29.09
CA LYS A 3 16.05 4.85 29.51
C LYS A 3 17.14 5.89 29.20
N ASP A 4 18.14 6.03 30.08
CA ASP A 4 19.33 6.81 29.74
C ASP A 4 20.09 6.10 28.59
N LYS A 5 20.68 6.86 27.69
CA LYS A 5 21.50 6.32 26.59
C LYS A 5 22.57 5.34 27.05
N LYS A 6 23.07 5.52 28.29
CA LYS A 6 24.08 4.64 28.94
C LYS A 6 23.54 3.27 29.34
N ASP A 7 22.22 3.16 29.52
CA ASP A 7 21.56 1.94 29.96
C ASP A 7 21.11 1.05 28.79
N ILE A 8 21.17 1.59 27.56
CA ILE A 8 20.84 0.85 26.34
C ILE A 8 22.07 0.03 25.92
N LYS A 9 21.95 -1.29 26.03
CA LYS A 9 23.03 -2.23 25.73
C LYS A 9 22.85 -2.95 24.40
N LYS A 10 21.61 -3.10 23.94
CA LYS A 10 21.25 -3.84 22.73
C LYS A 10 20.17 -3.12 21.95
N VAL A 11 20.43 -2.88 20.66
CA VAL A 11 19.52 -2.18 19.75
C VAL A 11 19.24 -3.06 18.53
N VAL A 12 17.97 -3.20 18.19
CA VAL A 12 17.54 -3.77 16.90
C VAL A 12 17.36 -2.63 15.89
N LEU A 13 18.06 -2.70 14.78
CA LEU A 13 18.06 -1.70 13.73
C LEU A 13 17.27 -2.18 12.50
N ALA A 14 16.27 -1.41 12.07
CA ALA A 14 15.66 -1.57 10.75
C ALA A 14 16.72 -1.26 9.68
N TYR A 15 17.18 -2.27 8.96
CA TYR A 15 18.33 -2.19 8.08
C TYR A 15 17.98 -2.51 6.64
N SER A 16 18.12 -1.52 5.76
CA SER A 16 17.91 -1.68 4.31
C SER A 16 19.23 -1.88 3.54
N GLY A 17 20.37 -1.66 4.18
CA GLY A 17 21.67 -1.67 3.51
C GLY A 17 21.98 -0.40 2.71
N GLY A 18 21.09 0.58 2.68
CA GLY A 18 21.35 1.90 2.11
C GLY A 18 22.35 2.73 2.92
N LEU A 19 22.71 3.90 2.41
CA LEU A 19 23.64 4.83 3.07
C LEU A 19 23.16 5.15 4.49
N ASP A 20 21.92 5.67 4.60
CA ASP A 20 21.33 6.14 5.85
C ASP A 20 21.35 5.06 6.94
N THR A 21 20.91 3.85 6.62
CA THR A 21 20.87 2.77 7.62
C THR A 21 22.24 2.20 7.94
N SER A 22 23.20 2.27 7.01
CA SER A 22 24.56 1.77 7.25
C SER A 22 25.34 2.69 8.20
N ILE A 23 25.25 4.01 8.05
CA ILE A 23 25.92 4.96 8.95
C ILE A 23 25.35 4.95 10.38
N ILE A 24 24.11 4.49 10.55
CA ILE A 24 23.47 4.36 11.86
C ILE A 24 24.18 3.34 12.74
N ILE A 25 24.77 2.27 12.19
CA ILE A 25 25.44 1.23 12.99
C ILE A 25 26.59 1.80 13.83
N PRO A 26 27.63 2.44 13.24
CA PRO A 26 28.70 3.06 14.02
C PRO A 26 28.17 4.20 14.90
N TRP A 27 27.25 5.02 14.42
CA TRP A 27 26.66 6.10 15.19
C TRP A 27 25.99 5.62 16.48
N LEU A 28 25.25 4.51 16.44
CA LEU A 28 24.65 3.89 17.64
C LEU A 28 25.72 3.49 18.65
N LYS A 29 26.81 2.88 18.20
CA LYS A 29 27.90 2.48 19.09
C LYS A 29 28.58 3.67 19.75
N GLU A 30 28.81 4.75 19.02
CA GLU A 30 29.42 5.96 19.54
C GLU A 30 28.54 6.69 20.56
N ASN A 31 27.22 6.72 20.34
CA ASN A 31 26.29 7.52 21.12
C ASN A 31 25.56 6.74 22.23
N TYR A 32 25.57 5.40 22.18
CA TYR A 32 24.85 4.50 23.10
C TYR A 32 25.79 3.50 23.77
N ASN A 33 26.89 3.98 24.36
CA ASN A 33 27.80 3.21 25.20
C ASN A 33 28.29 1.90 24.55
N ASN A 34 28.67 1.95 23.27
CA ASN A 34 29.12 0.81 22.48
C ASN A 34 28.11 -0.37 22.50
N CYS A 35 26.83 -0.05 22.35
CA CYS A 35 25.75 -1.02 22.35
C CYS A 35 25.92 -2.11 21.28
N GLU A 36 25.38 -3.29 21.53
CA GLU A 36 25.23 -4.34 20.52
C GLU A 36 24.17 -3.91 19.51
N VAL A 37 24.51 -3.94 18.20
CA VAL A 37 23.57 -3.61 17.12
C VAL A 37 23.23 -4.88 16.35
N ILE A 38 21.96 -5.25 16.37
CA ILE A 38 21.39 -6.34 15.59
C ILE A 38 20.62 -5.73 14.40
N ALA A 39 21.11 -5.99 13.20
CA ALA A 39 20.44 -5.54 11.99
C ALA A 39 19.28 -6.49 11.63
N VAL A 40 18.16 -5.93 11.18
CA VAL A 40 17.00 -6.71 10.70
C VAL A 40 16.47 -6.10 9.42
N SER A 41 16.37 -6.92 8.38
CA SER A 41 15.76 -6.58 7.10
C SER A 41 14.52 -7.45 6.87
N GLY A 42 13.41 -6.83 6.44
CA GLY A 42 12.22 -7.55 6.00
C GLY A 42 12.24 -7.71 4.49
N ASP A 43 12.20 -8.94 4.00
CA ASP A 43 11.96 -9.24 2.59
C ASP A 43 10.46 -9.16 2.30
N VAL A 44 10.06 -8.06 1.69
CA VAL A 44 8.69 -7.81 1.21
C VAL A 44 8.62 -7.82 -0.33
N GLY A 45 9.65 -8.39 -0.99
CA GLY A 45 9.73 -8.50 -2.45
C GLY A 45 10.52 -7.38 -3.13
N GLN A 46 11.52 -6.80 -2.48
CA GLN A 46 12.41 -5.78 -3.04
C GLN A 46 13.53 -6.38 -3.94
N GLY A 47 13.55 -7.69 -4.10
CA GLY A 47 14.43 -8.38 -5.05
C GLY A 47 15.91 -8.30 -4.67
N THR A 48 16.77 -7.88 -5.62
CA THR A 48 18.25 -7.89 -5.48
C THR A 48 18.81 -6.92 -4.44
N GLU A 49 17.97 -6.07 -3.85
CA GLU A 49 18.42 -5.15 -2.78
C GLU A 49 18.92 -5.89 -1.52
N LEU A 50 18.57 -7.17 -1.38
CA LEU A 50 18.99 -8.02 -0.27
C LEU A 50 20.33 -8.73 -0.52
N ASP A 51 20.86 -8.66 -1.73
CA ASP A 51 22.10 -9.36 -2.09
C ASP A 51 23.32 -8.77 -1.37
N GLY A 52 24.10 -9.65 -0.69
CA GLY A 52 25.29 -9.25 0.04
C GLY A 52 25.04 -8.43 1.32
N LEU A 53 23.77 -8.33 1.77
CA LEU A 53 23.38 -7.51 2.88
C LEU A 53 24.03 -7.95 4.20
N GLU A 54 24.18 -9.25 4.43
CA GLU A 54 24.79 -9.80 5.65
C GLU A 54 26.25 -9.39 5.77
N GLU A 55 27.04 -9.62 4.72
CA GLU A 55 28.46 -9.25 4.71
C GLU A 55 28.64 -7.76 4.98
N LYS A 56 27.79 -6.94 4.37
CA LYS A 56 27.79 -5.49 4.53
C LYS A 56 27.47 -5.08 5.98
N ALA A 57 26.39 -5.62 6.56
CA ALA A 57 25.99 -5.32 7.93
C ALA A 57 27.08 -5.67 8.95
N LEU A 58 27.66 -6.87 8.82
CA LEU A 58 28.72 -7.35 9.71
C LEU A 58 30.01 -6.50 9.57
N LYS A 59 30.42 -6.18 8.34
CA LYS A 59 31.58 -5.30 8.10
C LYS A 59 31.37 -3.89 8.64
N THR A 60 30.15 -3.41 8.65
CA THR A 60 29.81 -2.09 9.20
C THR A 60 29.77 -2.08 10.71
N GLY A 61 29.76 -3.26 11.36
CA GLY A 61 29.85 -3.43 12.81
C GLY A 61 28.59 -3.93 13.50
N ALA A 62 27.57 -4.38 12.76
CA ALA A 62 26.48 -5.15 13.34
C ALA A 62 27.00 -6.47 13.89
N SER A 63 26.44 -6.94 15.01
CA SER A 63 26.79 -8.25 15.58
C SER A 63 26.09 -9.41 14.84
N LYS A 64 24.96 -9.14 14.23
CA LYS A 64 24.11 -10.11 13.56
C LYS A 64 23.21 -9.43 12.55
N LEU A 65 22.82 -10.14 11.47
CA LEU A 65 21.73 -9.77 10.59
C LEU A 65 20.63 -10.83 10.61
N TYR A 66 19.40 -10.41 10.68
CA TYR A 66 18.22 -11.19 10.34
C TYR A 66 17.64 -10.69 9.02
N VAL A 67 17.41 -11.60 8.06
CA VAL A 67 16.59 -11.35 6.87
C VAL A 67 15.31 -12.16 7.04
N LEU A 68 14.19 -11.48 7.17
CA LEU A 68 12.89 -12.10 7.42
C LEU A 68 12.13 -12.19 6.10
N ASP A 69 11.79 -13.39 5.65
CA ASP A 69 10.88 -13.56 4.50
C ASP A 69 9.44 -13.22 4.95
N LEU A 70 8.99 -12.05 4.58
CA LEU A 70 7.68 -11.50 4.93
C LEU A 70 6.72 -11.43 3.74
N LYS A 71 7.10 -11.85 2.54
CA LYS A 71 6.30 -11.70 1.32
C LYS A 71 4.89 -12.24 1.46
N LYS A 72 4.77 -13.48 1.94
CA LYS A 72 3.46 -14.12 2.13
C LYS A 72 2.65 -13.42 3.21
N ASP A 73 3.23 -13.17 4.39
CA ASP A 73 2.56 -12.47 5.50
C ASP A 73 2.10 -11.07 5.08
N TYR A 74 2.96 -10.35 4.35
CA TYR A 74 2.67 -9.04 3.81
C TYR A 74 1.45 -9.02 2.88
N ILE A 75 1.37 -9.99 1.96
CA ILE A 75 0.25 -10.06 1.02
C ILE A 75 -1.03 -10.48 1.75
N GLU A 76 -1.01 -11.58 2.49
CA GLU A 76 -2.21 -12.16 3.08
C GLU A 76 -2.79 -11.31 4.22
N ASN A 77 -1.95 -10.68 5.03
CA ASN A 77 -2.38 -10.00 6.26
C ASN A 77 -2.37 -8.46 6.17
N TYR A 78 -1.81 -7.87 5.09
CA TYR A 78 -1.77 -6.41 4.92
C TYR A 78 -2.36 -5.97 3.57
N ILE A 79 -2.01 -6.62 2.46
CA ILE A 79 -2.53 -6.27 1.14
C ILE A 79 -3.98 -6.73 0.97
N TRP A 80 -4.28 -8.02 1.22
CA TRP A 80 -5.65 -8.53 1.05
C TRP A 80 -6.69 -7.80 1.90
N PRO A 81 -6.45 -7.44 3.17
CA PRO A 81 -7.37 -6.60 3.92
C PRO A 81 -7.64 -5.24 3.28
N CYS A 82 -6.62 -4.58 2.71
CA CYS A 82 -6.79 -3.32 1.98
C CYS A 82 -7.55 -3.51 0.67
N LEU A 83 -7.25 -4.57 -0.09
CA LEU A 83 -7.97 -4.93 -1.31
C LEU A 83 -9.47 -5.19 -1.04
N LYS A 84 -9.79 -6.01 -0.04
CA LYS A 84 -11.18 -6.28 0.38
C LYS A 84 -11.91 -5.01 0.79
N ALA A 85 -11.23 -4.11 1.46
CA ALA A 85 -11.78 -2.81 1.83
C ALA A 85 -11.99 -1.89 0.63
N GLY A 86 -11.26 -2.09 -0.47
CA GLY A 86 -11.13 -1.10 -1.54
C GLY A 86 -10.37 0.15 -1.06
N ALA A 87 -9.46 -0.03 -0.10
CA ALA A 87 -8.80 1.07 0.60
C ALA A 87 -7.69 1.68 -0.26
N GLU A 88 -7.76 2.96 -0.47
CA GLU A 88 -6.74 3.79 -1.13
C GLU A 88 -6.60 5.13 -0.40
N TYR A 89 -5.55 5.84 -0.69
CA TYR A 89 -5.38 7.22 -0.23
C TYR A 89 -5.04 8.11 -1.40
N GLU A 90 -5.97 9.00 -1.80
CA GLU A 90 -5.80 9.90 -2.95
C GLU A 90 -5.37 9.14 -4.22
N GLU A 91 -6.03 8.00 -4.53
CA GLU A 91 -5.74 7.05 -5.62
C GLU A 91 -4.49 6.16 -5.40
N TYR A 92 -3.66 6.44 -4.41
CA TYR A 92 -2.50 5.64 -4.05
C TYR A 92 -2.90 4.32 -3.38
N LEU A 93 -2.46 3.18 -3.93
CA LEU A 93 -2.78 1.83 -3.43
C LEU A 93 -1.90 1.37 -2.25
N LEU A 94 -1.40 2.31 -1.46
CA LEU A 94 -0.83 2.13 -0.12
C LEU A 94 0.41 1.24 -0.01
N GLY A 95 1.12 0.95 -1.09
CA GLY A 95 2.22 -0.03 -1.13
C GLY A 95 3.29 0.15 -0.06
N THR A 96 3.75 1.38 0.19
CA THR A 96 4.66 1.68 1.29
C THR A 96 3.94 1.66 2.64
N SER A 97 2.70 2.20 2.67
CA SER A 97 1.96 2.44 3.92
C SER A 97 1.61 1.16 4.66
N HIS A 98 1.22 0.10 3.96
CA HIS A 98 0.91 -1.20 4.58
C HIS A 98 2.13 -2.14 4.68
N ALA A 99 3.25 -1.86 3.99
CA ALA A 99 4.50 -2.61 4.18
C ALA A 99 5.17 -2.28 5.53
N ARG A 100 5.10 -1.02 5.97
CA ARG A 100 5.79 -0.58 7.20
C ARG A 100 5.28 -1.26 8.47
N PRO A 101 3.97 -1.41 8.75
CA PRO A 101 3.50 -2.17 9.91
C PRO A 101 3.86 -3.67 9.84
N CYS A 102 3.95 -4.28 8.66
CA CYS A 102 4.42 -5.65 8.48
C CYS A 102 5.89 -5.77 8.91
N ILE A 103 6.76 -4.92 8.39
CA ILE A 103 8.19 -4.88 8.75
C ILE A 103 8.37 -4.56 10.23
N ALA A 104 7.62 -3.59 10.76
CA ALA A 104 7.68 -3.21 12.18
C ALA A 104 7.32 -4.37 13.10
N LYS A 105 6.37 -5.23 12.70
CA LYS A 105 6.05 -6.45 13.45
C LYS A 105 7.23 -7.38 13.49
N GLY A 106 7.89 -7.64 12.38
CA GLY A 106 9.12 -8.44 12.34
C GLY A 106 10.24 -7.87 13.23
N LEU A 107 10.44 -6.55 13.21
CA LEU A 107 11.40 -5.87 14.09
C LEU A 107 11.07 -6.07 15.58
N ALA A 108 9.80 -5.89 15.95
CA ALA A 108 9.35 -6.07 17.34
C ALA A 108 9.52 -7.51 17.81
N ASP A 109 9.21 -8.50 16.96
CA ASP A 109 9.36 -9.93 17.27
C ASP A 109 10.84 -10.29 17.50
N ILE A 110 11.75 -9.81 16.65
CA ILE A 110 13.19 -10.01 16.81
C ILE A 110 13.71 -9.27 18.07
N ALA A 111 13.27 -8.04 18.30
CA ALA A 111 13.69 -7.26 19.45
C ALA A 111 13.31 -7.96 20.77
N LYS A 112 12.11 -8.51 20.85
CA LYS A 112 11.67 -9.33 22.00
C LYS A 112 12.48 -10.62 22.15
N LYS A 113 12.71 -11.34 21.03
CA LYS A 113 13.50 -12.57 21.00
C LYS A 113 14.94 -12.37 21.48
N GLU A 114 15.55 -11.27 21.08
CA GLU A 114 16.94 -10.92 21.42
C GLU A 114 17.08 -10.20 22.77
N GLY A 115 15.98 -9.87 23.42
CA GLY A 115 15.98 -9.09 24.66
C GLY A 115 16.57 -7.70 24.47
N ALA A 116 16.25 -7.03 23.37
CA ALA A 116 16.74 -5.70 23.06
C ALA A 116 16.15 -4.64 24.00
N ASP A 117 16.90 -3.57 24.20
CA ASP A 117 16.47 -2.41 25.00
C ASP A 117 15.74 -1.37 24.13
N ALA A 118 16.09 -1.31 22.84
CA ALA A 118 15.57 -0.32 21.92
C ALA A 118 15.45 -0.86 20.49
N ILE A 119 14.59 -0.20 19.70
CA ILE A 119 14.46 -0.40 18.26
C ILE A 119 14.82 0.92 17.56
N CYS A 120 15.66 0.86 16.54
CA CYS A 120 16.12 2.01 15.78
C CYS A 120 15.61 1.92 14.32
N HIS A 121 15.23 3.06 13.77
CA HIS A 121 14.90 3.20 12.35
C HIS A 121 15.63 4.39 11.71
N GLY A 122 15.93 4.29 10.41
CA GLY A 122 16.62 5.32 9.62
C GLY A 122 15.68 6.26 8.85
N CYS A 123 14.42 6.38 9.24
CA CYS A 123 13.47 7.24 8.54
C CYS A 123 13.76 8.71 8.79
N THR A 124 13.73 9.52 7.72
CA THR A 124 13.92 10.98 7.80
C THR A 124 12.77 11.68 8.51
N GLY A 125 13.02 12.82 9.11
CA GLY A 125 12.00 13.64 9.78
C GLY A 125 10.95 14.26 8.86
N LYS A 126 11.16 14.21 7.53
CA LYS A 126 10.25 14.74 6.50
C LYS A 126 9.31 13.69 5.91
N GLY A 127 9.57 12.39 6.16
CA GLY A 127 8.80 11.28 5.61
C GLY A 127 7.69 10.78 6.54
N ASN A 128 6.65 10.16 5.97
CA ASN A 128 5.57 9.52 6.72
C ASN A 128 6.03 8.24 7.44
N ASP A 129 7.08 7.60 6.94
CA ASP A 129 7.51 6.27 7.40
C ASP A 129 7.93 6.24 8.86
N GLN A 130 8.53 7.34 9.37
CA GLN A 130 8.82 7.46 10.79
C GLN A 130 7.56 7.29 11.65
N VAL A 131 6.43 7.88 11.21
CA VAL A 131 5.16 7.76 11.95
C VAL A 131 4.63 6.33 11.85
N ARG A 132 4.68 5.72 10.67
CA ARG A 132 4.22 4.35 10.44
C ARG A 132 4.97 3.32 11.27
N PHE A 133 6.30 3.39 11.30
CA PHE A 133 7.13 2.52 12.13
C PHE A 133 6.87 2.75 13.63
N GLU A 134 6.90 3.99 14.08
CA GLU A 134 6.79 4.26 15.52
C GLU A 134 5.40 3.93 16.08
N LEU A 135 4.32 4.22 15.35
CA LEU A 135 2.97 3.86 15.80
C LEU A 135 2.79 2.34 15.86
N ALA A 136 3.34 1.60 14.89
CA ALA A 136 3.34 0.14 14.92
C ALA A 136 4.16 -0.40 16.09
N LEU A 137 5.38 0.12 16.30
CA LEU A 137 6.24 -0.29 17.43
C LEU A 137 5.63 0.05 18.78
N LYS A 138 4.97 1.21 18.93
CA LYS A 138 4.24 1.55 20.17
C LYS A 138 3.10 0.60 20.47
N ALA A 139 2.45 0.05 19.45
CA ALA A 139 1.41 -0.95 19.64
C ALA A 139 1.97 -2.34 19.96
N LEU A 140 3.09 -2.72 19.34
CA LEU A 140 3.63 -4.08 19.39
C LEU A 140 4.70 -4.29 20.47
N ALA A 141 5.46 -3.25 20.81
CA ALA A 141 6.56 -3.30 21.78
C ALA A 141 6.60 -2.01 22.62
N PRO A 142 5.53 -1.70 23.38
CA PRO A 142 5.38 -0.44 24.10
C PRO A 142 6.44 -0.22 25.20
N GLU A 143 7.10 -1.29 25.63
CA GLU A 143 8.17 -1.28 26.63
C GLU A 143 9.54 -0.88 26.07
N MET A 144 9.73 -0.88 24.76
CA MET A 144 11.02 -0.60 24.13
C MET A 144 11.19 0.87 23.81
N GLU A 145 12.41 1.37 23.97
CA GLU A 145 12.77 2.71 23.50
C GLU A 145 12.86 2.73 21.98
N ILE A 146 12.45 3.85 21.37
CA ILE A 146 12.57 4.07 19.93
C ILE A 146 13.68 5.09 19.68
N ILE A 147 14.65 4.71 18.86
CA ILE A 147 15.76 5.58 18.46
C ILE A 147 15.54 6.01 17.00
N ALA A 148 15.56 7.31 16.78
CA ALA A 148 15.39 7.89 15.44
C ALA A 148 16.54 8.89 15.17
N PRO A 149 17.68 8.45 14.64
CA PRO A 149 18.90 9.26 14.51
C PRO A 149 18.68 10.58 13.77
N TRP A 150 17.87 10.59 12.72
CA TRP A 150 17.55 11.82 11.97
C TRP A 150 16.98 12.96 12.82
N ARG A 151 16.52 12.69 14.01
CA ARG A 151 16.04 13.69 14.99
C ARG A 151 17.05 13.98 16.11
N GLU A 152 18.17 13.26 16.13
CA GLU A 152 19.14 13.32 17.21
C GLU A 152 20.54 13.73 16.76
N TRP A 153 20.95 13.38 15.53
CA TRP A 153 22.30 13.64 15.02
C TRP A 153 22.43 15.02 14.34
N ASP A 154 23.68 15.44 14.13
CA ASP A 154 23.98 16.72 13.48
C ASP A 154 24.16 16.61 11.95
N ILE A 155 24.11 15.39 11.39
CA ILE A 155 24.19 15.14 9.95
C ILE A 155 22.94 15.70 9.27
N LYS A 156 23.10 16.64 8.32
CA LYS A 156 21.98 17.39 7.70
C LYS A 156 21.86 17.21 6.21
N SER A 157 22.87 16.62 5.58
CA SER A 157 22.93 16.47 4.13
C SER A 157 23.47 15.10 3.72
N ARG A 158 23.16 14.71 2.49
CA ARG A 158 23.69 13.47 1.89
C ARG A 158 25.22 13.49 1.78
N ASP A 159 25.82 14.67 1.53
CA ASP A 159 27.28 14.79 1.46
C ASP A 159 27.91 14.53 2.83
N GLU A 160 27.33 15.06 3.92
CA GLU A 160 27.79 14.77 5.27
C GLU A 160 27.62 13.29 5.65
N GLU A 161 26.56 12.61 5.17
CA GLU A 161 26.42 11.15 5.34
C GLU A 161 27.54 10.39 4.63
N ILE A 162 27.88 10.80 3.41
CA ILE A 162 28.97 10.21 2.63
C ILE A 162 30.30 10.43 3.34
N ASP A 163 30.58 11.64 3.80
CA ASP A 163 31.82 11.96 4.53
C ASP A 163 31.92 11.11 5.82
N TYR A 164 30.80 10.94 6.55
CA TYR A 164 30.74 10.08 7.72
C TYR A 164 31.00 8.61 7.37
N ALA A 165 30.38 8.12 6.29
CA ALA A 165 30.57 6.76 5.81
C ALA A 165 32.03 6.47 5.38
N GLU A 166 32.68 7.42 4.71
CA GLU A 166 34.08 7.33 4.31
C GLU A 166 35.00 7.32 5.54
N ALA A 167 34.77 8.20 6.51
CA ALA A 167 35.53 8.25 7.76
C ALA A 167 35.47 6.93 8.55
N HIS A 168 34.34 6.22 8.48
CA HIS A 168 34.11 4.94 9.15
C HIS A 168 34.38 3.71 8.27
N GLN A 169 34.93 3.89 7.05
CA GLN A 169 35.26 2.85 6.10
C GLN A 169 34.09 1.90 5.78
N ILE A 170 32.88 2.44 5.73
CA ILE A 170 31.66 1.69 5.46
C ILE A 170 31.70 1.21 3.97
N PRO A 171 31.46 -0.08 3.68
CA PRO A 171 31.54 -0.61 2.32
C PRO A 171 30.30 -0.20 1.52
N LEU A 172 30.26 1.01 1.06
CA LEU A 172 29.21 1.55 0.20
C LEU A 172 29.72 1.70 -1.24
N LYS A 173 28.92 1.27 -2.21
CA LYS A 173 29.06 1.73 -3.58
C LYS A 173 28.49 3.16 -3.62
N ILE A 174 29.34 4.13 -3.26
CA ILE A 174 28.93 5.53 -3.22
C ILE A 174 28.85 5.99 -4.67
N ASN A 175 27.64 6.13 -5.18
CA ASN A 175 27.39 6.85 -6.40
C ASN A 175 26.90 8.24 -6.01
N ARG A 176 27.70 9.28 -6.31
CA ARG A 176 27.31 10.70 -6.16
C ARG A 176 26.31 11.13 -7.24
N GLU A 177 25.97 10.21 -8.18
CA GLU A 177 24.91 10.44 -9.14
C GLU A 177 23.56 10.52 -8.44
N THR A 178 22.84 11.55 -8.80
CA THR A 178 21.49 11.83 -8.33
C THR A 178 20.52 10.83 -8.95
N ASN A 179 20.13 9.81 -8.20
CA ASN A 179 19.09 8.87 -8.59
C ASN A 179 17.76 9.25 -7.93
N TYR A 180 16.64 8.89 -8.58
CA TYR A 180 15.34 8.93 -7.93
C TYR A 180 15.36 8.14 -6.63
N SER A 181 14.67 8.64 -5.61
CA SER A 181 14.37 7.86 -4.43
C SER A 181 13.31 6.81 -4.81
N LYS A 182 13.61 5.55 -4.58
CA LYS A 182 12.73 4.43 -4.93
C LYS A 182 12.43 3.59 -3.70
N ASP A 183 11.19 3.11 -3.60
CA ASP A 183 10.76 2.12 -2.61
C ASP A 183 10.02 1.00 -3.32
N LYS A 184 10.59 -0.21 -3.28
CA LYS A 184 10.13 -1.39 -4.01
C LYS A 184 9.69 -2.49 -3.07
N ASN A 185 8.57 -3.09 -3.39
CA ASN A 185 8.12 -4.33 -2.78
C ASN A 185 7.31 -5.17 -3.79
N VAL A 186 6.77 -6.30 -3.39
CA VAL A 186 6.00 -7.17 -4.28
C VAL A 186 4.75 -6.51 -4.85
N TRP A 187 4.23 -5.45 -4.21
CA TRP A 187 3.01 -4.76 -4.62
C TRP A 187 3.26 -3.59 -5.57
N HIS A 188 4.30 -2.82 -5.32
CA HIS A 188 4.55 -1.58 -6.05
C HIS A 188 6.02 -1.18 -6.12
N LEU A 189 6.28 -0.15 -6.91
CA LEU A 189 7.49 0.65 -6.90
C LEU A 189 7.12 2.13 -6.91
N SER A 190 7.69 2.92 -6.00
CA SER A 190 7.55 4.38 -6.00
C SER A 190 8.79 5.07 -6.54
N HIS A 191 8.61 6.24 -7.17
CA HIS A 191 9.66 7.12 -7.64
C HIS A 191 9.41 8.53 -7.08
N GLU A 192 10.41 9.11 -6.43
CA GLU A 192 10.36 10.47 -5.88
C GLU A 192 11.67 11.21 -6.14
N GLY A 193 11.63 12.54 -6.06
CA GLY A 193 12.81 13.40 -6.13
C GLY A 193 13.17 13.86 -7.54
N LEU A 194 14.32 14.53 -7.66
CA LEU A 194 14.87 15.10 -8.90
C LEU A 194 13.85 15.99 -9.63
N ASP A 195 13.69 15.79 -10.95
CA ASP A 195 12.77 16.54 -11.79
C ASP A 195 11.29 16.34 -11.43
N LEU A 196 10.95 15.25 -10.72
CA LEU A 196 9.60 15.02 -10.20
C LEU A 196 9.21 15.99 -9.07
N GLU A 197 10.16 16.63 -8.40
CA GLU A 197 9.86 17.63 -7.36
C GLU A 197 9.13 18.86 -7.92
N ASN A 198 9.30 19.14 -9.21
CA ASN A 198 8.51 20.15 -9.90
C ASN A 198 7.29 19.53 -10.58
N PRO A 199 6.07 19.80 -10.09
CA PRO A 199 4.86 19.21 -10.66
C PRO A 199 4.54 19.66 -12.10
N ALA A 200 5.25 20.66 -12.64
CA ALA A 200 5.14 21.09 -14.03
C ALA A 200 5.91 20.16 -15.00
N ASN A 201 6.78 19.28 -14.49
CA ASN A 201 7.54 18.37 -15.33
C ASN A 201 6.76 17.09 -15.59
N GLU A 202 6.76 16.63 -16.83
CA GLU A 202 6.23 15.32 -17.21
C GLU A 202 7.18 14.20 -16.73
N PRO A 203 6.66 13.11 -16.12
CA PRO A 203 7.49 11.97 -15.76
C PRO A 203 8.11 11.30 -17.00
N GLN A 204 9.36 10.91 -16.88
CA GLN A 204 10.15 10.38 -18.00
C GLN A 204 9.86 8.88 -18.25
N TYR A 205 8.58 8.50 -18.43
CA TYR A 205 8.16 7.09 -18.56
C TYR A 205 8.88 6.30 -19.66
N ASN A 206 9.31 6.98 -20.74
CA ASN A 206 9.99 6.36 -21.88
C ASN A 206 11.53 6.37 -21.76
N LYS A 207 12.09 6.99 -20.72
CA LYS A 207 13.52 6.97 -20.45
C LYS A 207 13.93 5.58 -19.96
N ASP A 208 15.01 5.06 -20.50
CA ASP A 208 15.56 3.77 -20.06
C ASP A 208 15.81 3.78 -18.54
N SER A 209 15.46 2.68 -17.87
CA SER A 209 15.56 2.50 -16.42
C SER A 209 14.70 3.41 -15.53
N PHE A 210 13.76 4.20 -16.07
CA PHE A 210 12.79 4.89 -15.22
C PHE A 210 11.76 3.89 -14.67
N LEU A 211 10.98 3.25 -15.56
CA LEU A 211 10.05 2.18 -15.16
C LEU A 211 10.81 0.86 -14.97
N GLU A 212 10.46 0.12 -13.94
CA GLU A 212 11.08 -1.18 -13.60
C GLU A 212 10.07 -2.35 -13.58
N LEU A 213 8.79 -2.06 -13.34
CA LEU A 213 7.76 -3.10 -13.29
C LEU A 213 7.01 -3.26 -14.61
N GLY A 214 7.16 -2.32 -15.53
CA GLY A 214 6.45 -2.38 -16.78
C GLY A 214 6.97 -1.41 -17.83
N VAL A 215 6.11 -1.15 -18.81
CA VAL A 215 6.36 -0.21 -19.91
C VAL A 215 5.33 0.93 -19.87
N SER A 216 5.61 2.02 -20.58
CA SER A 216 4.59 3.07 -20.77
C SER A 216 3.45 2.55 -21.63
N PRO A 217 2.23 3.12 -21.52
CA PRO A 217 1.10 2.76 -22.39
C PRO A 217 1.42 2.87 -23.88
N GLU A 218 2.28 3.81 -24.28
CA GLU A 218 2.72 4.00 -25.66
C GLU A 218 3.53 2.82 -26.20
N LYS A 219 4.36 2.18 -25.32
CA LYS A 219 5.20 1.03 -25.66
C LYS A 219 4.49 -0.31 -25.46
N ALA A 220 3.29 -0.32 -24.87
CA ALA A 220 2.50 -1.52 -24.66
C ALA A 220 2.00 -2.11 -25.99
N PRO A 221 1.73 -3.43 -26.05
CA PRO A 221 1.26 -4.11 -27.27
C PRO A 221 0.00 -3.50 -27.87
N ASP A 222 -0.14 -3.57 -29.20
CA ASP A 222 -1.35 -3.15 -29.91
C ASP A 222 -2.48 -4.18 -29.81
N GLU A 223 -2.15 -5.42 -29.45
CA GLU A 223 -3.14 -6.46 -29.19
C GLU A 223 -3.46 -6.52 -27.70
N PRO A 224 -4.75 -6.62 -27.31
CA PRO A 224 -5.15 -6.69 -25.91
C PRO A 224 -4.81 -8.06 -25.28
N THR A 225 -4.47 -8.04 -24.01
CA THR A 225 -4.33 -9.25 -23.19
C THR A 225 -5.61 -9.46 -22.37
N TYR A 226 -6.14 -10.69 -22.36
CA TYR A 226 -7.27 -11.05 -21.51
C TYR A 226 -6.76 -11.84 -20.30
N VAL A 227 -7.36 -11.62 -19.14
CA VAL A 227 -7.07 -12.33 -17.90
C VAL A 227 -8.37 -12.57 -17.13
N THR A 228 -8.53 -13.74 -16.54
CA THR A 228 -9.65 -14.06 -15.66
C THR A 228 -9.12 -14.30 -14.25
N ILE A 229 -9.69 -13.62 -13.25
CA ILE A 229 -9.30 -13.72 -11.85
C ILE A 229 -10.46 -14.32 -11.08
N HIS A 230 -10.21 -15.42 -10.34
CA HIS A 230 -11.17 -16.01 -9.43
C HIS A 230 -10.96 -15.45 -8.01
N PHE A 231 -12.09 -15.10 -7.37
CA PHE A 231 -12.13 -14.64 -5.98
C PHE A 231 -12.96 -15.57 -5.12
N GLU A 232 -12.49 -15.80 -3.89
CA GLU A 232 -13.25 -16.45 -2.83
C GLU A 232 -13.34 -15.50 -1.63
N LYS A 233 -14.55 -15.07 -1.28
CA LYS A 233 -14.81 -14.14 -0.16
C LYS A 233 -13.90 -12.89 -0.20
N GLY A 234 -13.77 -12.30 -1.39
CA GLY A 234 -12.99 -11.12 -1.63
C GLY A 234 -11.47 -11.31 -1.73
N VAL A 235 -10.97 -12.54 -1.62
CA VAL A 235 -9.55 -12.89 -1.77
C VAL A 235 -9.32 -13.52 -3.14
N PRO A 236 -8.36 -13.03 -3.95
CA PRO A 236 -8.03 -13.65 -5.22
C PRO A 236 -7.28 -14.99 -4.99
N THR A 237 -7.70 -16.05 -5.67
CA THR A 237 -7.18 -17.42 -5.46
C THR A 237 -6.68 -18.08 -6.74
N ALA A 238 -7.13 -17.63 -7.93
CA ALA A 238 -6.68 -18.18 -9.20
C ALA A 238 -6.60 -17.13 -10.30
N VAL A 239 -5.73 -17.38 -11.28
CA VAL A 239 -5.60 -16.58 -12.51
C VAL A 239 -5.65 -17.50 -13.71
N ASP A 240 -6.59 -17.26 -14.63
CA ASP A 240 -6.85 -18.07 -15.83
C ASP A 240 -7.09 -19.55 -15.53
N GLY A 241 -7.78 -19.84 -14.41
CA GLY A 241 -8.11 -21.19 -13.94
C GLY A 241 -6.96 -21.90 -13.22
N GLU A 242 -5.80 -21.28 -13.06
CA GLU A 242 -4.68 -21.80 -12.29
C GLU A 242 -4.74 -21.28 -10.85
N GLU A 243 -4.90 -22.18 -9.88
CA GLU A 243 -4.77 -21.83 -8.45
C GLU A 243 -3.32 -21.45 -8.13
N LEU A 244 -3.13 -20.33 -7.45
CA LEU A 244 -1.81 -19.79 -7.13
C LEU A 244 -1.74 -19.39 -5.66
N ASP A 245 -0.55 -19.54 -5.06
CA ASP A 245 -0.28 -18.89 -3.79
C ASP A 245 -0.24 -17.35 -3.95
N ALA A 246 -0.37 -16.64 -2.83
CA ALA A 246 -0.52 -15.19 -2.85
C ALA A 246 0.65 -14.46 -3.53
N VAL A 247 1.89 -14.94 -3.36
CA VAL A 247 3.08 -14.31 -3.95
C VAL A 247 3.09 -14.54 -5.46
N SER A 248 2.94 -15.78 -5.91
CA SER A 248 2.91 -16.15 -7.33
C SER A 248 1.77 -15.45 -8.07
N LEU A 249 0.61 -15.27 -7.42
CA LEU A 249 -0.54 -14.57 -8.00
C LEU A 249 -0.23 -13.10 -8.26
N VAL A 250 0.32 -12.39 -7.26
CA VAL A 250 0.69 -10.97 -7.41
C VAL A 250 1.78 -10.80 -8.45
N GLU A 251 2.82 -11.63 -8.43
CA GLU A 251 3.92 -11.59 -9.42
C GLU A 251 3.42 -11.82 -10.85
N LYS A 252 2.52 -12.80 -11.05
CA LYS A 252 1.89 -13.06 -12.36
C LYS A 252 1.11 -11.85 -12.86
N LEU A 253 0.31 -11.22 -12.00
CA LEU A 253 -0.46 -10.03 -12.36
C LEU A 253 0.42 -8.79 -12.55
N ASN A 254 1.48 -8.64 -11.77
CA ASN A 254 2.49 -7.58 -11.99
C ASN A 254 3.10 -7.69 -13.38
N LYS A 255 3.48 -8.90 -13.79
CA LYS A 255 4.04 -9.15 -15.13
C LYS A 255 3.03 -8.80 -16.22
N LEU A 256 1.82 -9.36 -16.16
CA LEU A 256 0.78 -9.10 -17.15
C LEU A 256 0.41 -7.62 -17.23
N GLY A 257 0.24 -6.97 -16.08
CA GLY A 257 -0.07 -5.55 -16.00
C GLY A 257 1.06 -4.68 -16.53
N GLY A 258 2.29 -4.95 -16.10
CA GLY A 258 3.48 -4.20 -16.53
C GLY A 258 3.71 -4.28 -18.05
N GLU A 259 3.58 -5.47 -18.65
CA GLU A 259 3.66 -5.66 -20.10
C GLU A 259 2.61 -4.86 -20.88
N ASN A 260 1.45 -4.59 -20.28
CA ASN A 260 0.35 -3.83 -20.88
C ASN A 260 0.29 -2.35 -20.45
N GLY A 261 1.32 -1.85 -19.77
CA GLY A 261 1.41 -0.45 -19.36
C GLY A 261 0.43 -0.07 -18.23
N ILE A 262 -0.05 -1.04 -17.47
CA ILE A 262 -1.04 -0.85 -16.40
C ILE A 262 -0.35 -0.37 -15.12
N GLY A 263 -1.04 0.47 -14.34
CA GLY A 263 -0.71 0.78 -12.95
C GLY A 263 0.27 1.92 -12.77
N LEU A 264 0.39 2.81 -13.75
CA LEU A 264 1.13 4.08 -13.61
C LEU A 264 0.24 5.13 -12.97
N LEU A 265 0.71 5.72 -11.88
CA LEU A 265 0.02 6.79 -11.17
C LEU A 265 1.00 7.92 -10.85
N ASP A 266 0.67 9.15 -11.22
CA ASP A 266 1.44 10.37 -10.92
C ASP A 266 0.54 11.31 -10.13
N ILE A 267 0.83 11.48 -8.85
CA ILE A 267 0.00 12.28 -7.94
C ILE A 267 0.83 13.21 -7.06
N VAL A 268 0.18 14.29 -6.63
CA VAL A 268 0.66 15.16 -5.55
C VAL A 268 -0.20 14.88 -4.33
N GLU A 269 0.30 14.04 -3.44
CA GLU A 269 -0.39 13.61 -2.23
C GLU A 269 -0.18 14.54 -1.03
N ASN A 270 -1.10 14.50 -0.08
CA ASN A 270 -0.99 15.22 1.18
C ASN A 270 -0.33 14.31 2.23
N ARG A 271 0.95 14.55 2.53
CA ARG A 271 1.67 13.80 3.56
C ARG A 271 1.10 14.06 4.96
N LEU A 272 1.12 13.03 5.81
CA LEU A 272 0.73 13.12 7.21
C LEU A 272 1.48 14.21 7.97
N VAL A 273 2.74 14.44 7.64
CA VAL A 273 3.58 15.48 8.23
C VAL A 273 3.26 16.90 7.73
N GLY A 274 2.22 17.06 6.92
CA GLY A 274 1.60 18.36 6.59
C GLY A 274 2.06 19.00 5.28
N MET A 275 3.00 18.41 4.54
CA MET A 275 3.44 18.91 3.24
C MET A 275 2.80 18.15 2.09
N LYS A 276 2.69 18.77 0.93
CA LYS A 276 2.40 18.10 -0.33
C LYS A 276 3.69 17.47 -0.89
N SER A 277 3.58 16.28 -1.46
CA SER A 277 4.69 15.59 -2.09
C SER A 277 4.22 14.86 -3.33
N ARG A 278 5.00 14.93 -4.40
CA ARG A 278 4.72 14.19 -5.63
C ARG A 278 5.39 12.84 -5.59
N GLY A 279 4.63 11.82 -5.93
CA GLY A 279 5.12 10.46 -6.16
C GLY A 279 4.61 9.91 -7.49
N VAL A 280 5.47 9.18 -8.19
CA VAL A 280 5.09 8.37 -9.34
C VAL A 280 5.17 6.90 -8.94
N TYR A 281 4.09 6.18 -9.16
CA TYR A 281 3.93 4.80 -8.69
C TYR A 281 3.73 3.84 -9.85
N GLU A 282 4.35 2.66 -9.74
CA GLU A 282 4.07 1.50 -10.57
C GLU A 282 3.39 0.45 -9.70
N THR A 283 2.10 0.17 -9.95
CA THR A 283 1.32 -0.83 -9.18
C THR A 283 0.49 -1.70 -10.14
N PRO A 284 1.13 -2.43 -11.06
CA PRO A 284 0.41 -3.08 -12.17
C PRO A 284 -0.57 -4.16 -11.70
N GLY A 285 -0.14 -5.12 -10.91
CA GLY A 285 -1.02 -6.19 -10.38
C GLY A 285 -2.08 -5.66 -9.42
N GLY A 286 -1.71 -4.68 -8.60
CA GLY A 286 -2.65 -4.04 -7.68
C GLY A 286 -3.79 -3.33 -8.40
N THR A 287 -3.49 -2.58 -9.45
CA THR A 287 -4.52 -1.90 -10.26
C THR A 287 -5.48 -2.90 -10.90
N ILE A 288 -4.96 -4.03 -11.40
CA ILE A 288 -5.80 -5.10 -11.96
C ILE A 288 -6.70 -5.69 -10.87
N LEU A 289 -6.15 -6.02 -9.69
CA LEU A 289 -6.88 -6.64 -8.59
C LEU A 289 -7.97 -5.72 -8.02
N TYR A 290 -7.67 -4.43 -7.80
CA TYR A 290 -8.66 -3.46 -7.32
C TYR A 290 -9.82 -3.31 -8.30
N LYS A 291 -9.52 -3.24 -9.61
CA LYS A 291 -10.58 -3.16 -10.63
C LYS A 291 -11.41 -4.44 -10.70
N ALA A 292 -10.78 -5.61 -10.63
CA ALA A 292 -11.49 -6.88 -10.63
C ALA A 292 -12.41 -7.03 -9.40
N HIS A 293 -11.88 -6.72 -8.22
CA HIS A 293 -12.62 -6.80 -6.97
C HIS A 293 -13.83 -5.84 -6.96
N GLU A 294 -13.65 -4.59 -7.40
CA GLU A 294 -14.73 -3.61 -7.55
C GLU A 294 -15.86 -4.14 -8.45
N LEU A 295 -15.52 -4.71 -9.60
CA LEU A 295 -16.49 -5.26 -10.55
C LEU A 295 -17.29 -6.43 -9.96
N LEU A 296 -16.64 -7.28 -9.16
CA LEU A 296 -17.31 -8.40 -8.51
C LEU A 296 -18.25 -7.90 -7.40
N GLU A 297 -17.85 -6.90 -6.62
CA GLU A 297 -18.71 -6.27 -5.62
C GLU A 297 -19.97 -5.63 -6.23
N MET A 298 -19.88 -5.08 -7.44
CA MET A 298 -21.02 -4.47 -8.12
C MET A 298 -22.20 -5.44 -8.34
N ILE A 299 -21.94 -6.73 -8.47
CA ILE A 299 -22.99 -7.73 -8.69
C ILE A 299 -23.32 -8.56 -7.43
N THR A 300 -22.52 -8.49 -6.38
CA THR A 300 -22.68 -9.33 -5.17
C THR A 300 -23.10 -8.57 -3.92
N LEU A 301 -22.94 -7.24 -3.89
CA LEU A 301 -23.36 -6.40 -2.78
C LEU A 301 -24.66 -5.67 -3.12
N ASP A 302 -25.56 -5.54 -2.12
CA ASP A 302 -26.70 -4.67 -2.24
C ASP A 302 -26.31 -3.19 -2.23
N ARG A 303 -27.24 -2.34 -2.65
CA ARG A 303 -27.02 -0.89 -2.80
C ARG A 303 -26.52 -0.22 -1.52
N ASP A 304 -27.18 -0.48 -0.40
CA ASP A 304 -26.89 0.23 0.85
C ASP A 304 -25.55 -0.19 1.42
N THR A 305 -25.24 -1.50 1.39
CA THR A 305 -23.94 -2.06 1.76
C THR A 305 -22.83 -1.50 0.87
N SER A 306 -23.02 -1.52 -0.45
CA SER A 306 -22.01 -1.01 -1.41
C SER A 306 -21.72 0.47 -1.20
N HIS A 307 -22.75 1.30 -1.01
CA HIS A 307 -22.58 2.74 -0.79
C HIS A 307 -21.88 3.05 0.54
N TYR A 308 -22.27 2.37 1.62
CA TYR A 308 -21.64 2.59 2.93
C TYR A 308 -20.19 2.09 2.96
N LYS A 309 -19.92 0.95 2.30
CA LYS A 309 -18.57 0.39 2.18
C LYS A 309 -17.59 1.38 1.54
N LYS A 310 -18.02 2.22 0.59
CA LYS A 310 -17.15 3.26 -0.01
C LYS A 310 -16.69 4.29 1.02
N LEU A 311 -17.56 4.69 1.96
CA LEU A 311 -17.17 5.60 3.05
C LEU A 311 -16.19 4.92 4.02
N VAL A 312 -16.39 3.62 4.27
CA VAL A 312 -15.49 2.81 5.08
C VAL A 312 -14.13 2.66 4.39
N ALA A 313 -14.09 2.42 3.07
CA ALA A 313 -12.88 2.29 2.27
C ALA A 313 -11.98 3.52 2.39
N GLU A 314 -12.55 4.73 2.23
CA GLU A 314 -11.83 5.99 2.37
C GLU A 314 -11.21 6.14 3.77
N LYS A 315 -12.01 5.88 4.82
CA LYS A 315 -11.51 5.96 6.20
C LYS A 315 -10.47 4.88 6.51
N TYR A 316 -10.64 3.68 5.96
CA TYR A 316 -9.67 2.61 6.10
C TYR A 316 -8.34 2.98 5.47
N GLY A 317 -8.37 3.50 4.24
CA GLY A 317 -7.17 3.98 3.52
C GLY A 317 -6.44 5.09 4.27
N GLU A 318 -7.18 6.08 4.80
CA GLU A 318 -6.61 7.14 5.63
C GLU A 318 -5.90 6.58 6.88
N LEU A 319 -6.52 5.63 7.59
CA LEU A 319 -5.91 5.02 8.77
C LEU A 319 -4.62 4.27 8.44
N VAL A 320 -4.60 3.52 7.33
CA VAL A 320 -3.41 2.80 6.86
C VAL A 320 -2.33 3.79 6.45
N TYR A 321 -2.65 4.80 5.66
CA TYR A 321 -1.72 5.84 5.24
C TYR A 321 -1.08 6.55 6.43
N ASN A 322 -1.87 6.82 7.47
CA ASN A 322 -1.46 7.49 8.70
C ASN A 322 -0.73 6.57 9.71
N GLY A 323 -0.40 5.33 9.34
CA GLY A 323 0.33 4.40 10.20
C GLY A 323 -0.49 3.82 11.34
N LYS A 324 -1.82 3.93 11.30
CA LYS A 324 -2.74 3.45 12.35
C LYS A 324 -3.21 2.01 12.10
N TRP A 325 -2.36 1.16 11.55
CA TRP A 325 -2.68 -0.24 11.25
C TRP A 325 -3.21 -1.00 12.48
N PHE A 326 -2.57 -0.84 13.63
CA PHE A 326 -2.93 -1.51 14.89
C PHE A 326 -3.90 -0.68 15.76
N SER A 327 -4.68 0.22 15.17
CA SER A 327 -5.66 1.00 15.92
C SER A 327 -7.00 0.28 16.03
N PRO A 328 -7.74 0.45 17.16
CA PRO A 328 -9.05 -0.17 17.36
C PRO A 328 -10.06 0.16 16.25
N LEU A 329 -10.02 1.39 15.71
CA LEU A 329 -10.93 1.79 14.63
C LEU A 329 -10.64 1.00 13.35
N ARG A 330 -9.36 0.85 12.95
CA ARG A 330 -9.01 0.06 11.76
C ARG A 330 -9.46 -1.39 11.93
N GLU A 331 -9.31 -1.98 13.12
CA GLU A 331 -9.75 -3.35 13.41
C GLU A 331 -11.27 -3.49 13.31
N ALA A 332 -12.02 -2.54 13.85
CA ALA A 332 -13.47 -2.53 13.76
C ALA A 332 -13.95 -2.41 12.28
N LEU A 333 -13.29 -1.54 11.49
CA LEU A 333 -13.60 -1.40 10.08
C LEU A 333 -13.22 -2.66 9.28
N ALA A 334 -12.12 -3.34 9.64
CA ALA A 334 -11.76 -4.62 9.04
C ALA A 334 -12.83 -5.69 9.28
N ALA A 335 -13.36 -5.79 10.49
CA ALA A 335 -14.44 -6.71 10.82
C ALA A 335 -15.72 -6.42 10.01
N PHE A 336 -16.07 -5.13 9.83
CA PHE A 336 -17.16 -4.73 8.94
C PHE A 336 -16.89 -5.18 7.49
N VAL A 337 -15.71 -4.88 6.96
CA VAL A 337 -15.30 -5.28 5.61
C VAL A 337 -15.38 -6.79 5.45
N ASP A 338 -14.78 -7.57 6.34
CA ASP A 338 -14.76 -9.03 6.27
C ASP A 338 -16.18 -9.64 6.25
N ASN A 339 -17.12 -9.02 6.96
CA ASN A 339 -18.52 -9.42 6.91
C ASN A 339 -19.13 -9.19 5.53
N THR A 340 -18.85 -8.04 4.89
CA THR A 340 -19.38 -7.73 3.55
C THR A 340 -18.83 -8.66 2.46
N GLN A 341 -17.69 -9.28 2.68
CA GLN A 341 -17.01 -10.10 1.67
C GLN A 341 -17.53 -11.55 1.60
N GLN A 342 -18.41 -11.98 2.47
CA GLN A 342 -18.86 -13.38 2.52
C GLN A 342 -19.50 -13.89 1.22
N THR A 343 -20.05 -12.98 0.41
CA THR A 343 -20.68 -13.28 -0.89
C THR A 343 -19.85 -12.80 -2.09
N VAL A 344 -18.69 -12.17 -1.85
CA VAL A 344 -17.83 -11.65 -2.93
C VAL A 344 -16.95 -12.79 -3.46
N THR A 345 -17.58 -13.71 -4.21
CA THR A 345 -16.99 -14.93 -4.78
C THR A 345 -17.42 -15.05 -6.23
N GLY A 346 -16.48 -15.31 -7.13
CA GLY A 346 -16.76 -15.46 -8.55
C GLY A 346 -15.58 -15.16 -9.45
N ASP A 347 -15.85 -15.11 -10.74
CA ASP A 347 -14.84 -14.89 -11.79
C ASP A 347 -15.02 -13.53 -12.43
N VAL A 348 -13.90 -12.80 -12.58
CA VAL A 348 -13.84 -11.53 -13.27
C VAL A 348 -12.89 -11.62 -14.44
N LYS A 349 -13.42 -11.48 -15.66
CA LYS A 349 -12.65 -11.41 -16.89
C LYS A 349 -12.35 -9.95 -17.23
N LEU A 350 -11.08 -9.65 -17.44
CA LEU A 350 -10.59 -8.32 -17.76
C LEU A 350 -9.88 -8.32 -19.12
N LYS A 351 -9.95 -7.17 -19.79
CA LYS A 351 -9.17 -6.85 -20.97
C LYS A 351 -8.14 -5.79 -20.60
N LEU A 352 -6.86 -6.13 -20.69
CA LEU A 352 -5.73 -5.24 -20.45
C LEU A 352 -5.28 -4.65 -21.77
N TYR A 353 -5.28 -3.34 -21.89
CA TYR A 353 -4.90 -2.68 -23.14
C TYR A 353 -4.38 -1.27 -22.91
N LYS A 354 -3.10 -1.05 -23.25
CA LYS A 354 -2.45 0.27 -23.27
C LYS A 354 -2.79 1.12 -22.01
N GLY A 355 -2.45 0.60 -20.84
CA GLY A 355 -2.67 1.28 -19.57
C GLY A 355 -4.08 1.16 -18.98
N ASN A 356 -5.01 0.54 -19.69
CA ASN A 356 -6.40 0.43 -19.26
C ASN A 356 -6.77 -0.98 -18.82
N VAL A 357 -7.53 -1.08 -17.73
CA VAL A 357 -8.17 -2.31 -17.23
C VAL A 357 -9.66 -2.21 -17.51
N ILE A 358 -10.14 -3.00 -18.46
CA ILE A 358 -11.49 -2.92 -19.02
C ILE A 358 -12.28 -4.18 -18.63
N ASN A 359 -13.51 -4.01 -18.15
CA ASN A 359 -14.41 -5.13 -17.87
C ASN A 359 -14.71 -5.93 -19.14
N ALA A 360 -14.53 -7.24 -19.09
CA ALA A 360 -14.84 -8.18 -20.17
C ALA A 360 -15.83 -9.29 -19.72
N GLY A 361 -16.34 -9.21 -18.50
CA GLY A 361 -17.37 -10.11 -17.96
C GLY A 361 -17.13 -10.42 -16.49
N VAL A 362 -18.23 -10.56 -15.74
CA VAL A 362 -18.23 -10.93 -14.32
C VAL A 362 -19.30 -11.98 -14.07
N THR A 363 -18.96 -13.02 -13.33
CA THR A 363 -19.90 -14.07 -12.92
C THR A 363 -19.75 -14.40 -11.44
N SER A 364 -20.86 -14.67 -10.76
CA SER A 364 -20.87 -15.07 -9.35
C SER A 364 -22.07 -15.96 -9.04
N PRO A 365 -21.89 -17.00 -8.19
CA PRO A 365 -23.02 -17.74 -7.65
C PRO A 365 -23.86 -16.93 -6.66
N TYR A 366 -23.36 -15.77 -6.21
CA TYR A 366 -24.03 -14.88 -5.27
C TYR A 366 -24.50 -13.58 -5.95
N THR A 367 -24.62 -13.57 -7.28
CA THR A 367 -25.06 -12.37 -8.00
C THR A 367 -26.47 -11.95 -7.57
N LEU A 368 -26.62 -10.64 -7.32
CA LEU A 368 -27.92 -9.99 -7.13
C LEU A 368 -28.49 -9.45 -8.44
N TYR A 369 -27.74 -9.57 -9.54
CA TYR A 369 -28.20 -9.19 -10.86
C TYR A 369 -29.05 -10.32 -11.46
N ASP A 370 -30.35 -10.05 -11.63
CA ASP A 370 -31.28 -10.96 -12.28
C ASP A 370 -31.62 -10.41 -13.68
N GLU A 371 -31.24 -11.15 -14.70
CA GLU A 371 -31.42 -10.75 -16.11
C GLU A 371 -32.90 -10.60 -16.46
N ASN A 372 -33.81 -11.41 -15.86
CA ASN A 372 -35.23 -11.32 -16.13
C ASN A 372 -35.82 -10.04 -15.54
N VAL A 373 -35.48 -9.70 -14.30
CA VAL A 373 -35.93 -8.47 -13.63
C VAL A 373 -35.33 -7.21 -14.26
N ALA A 374 -34.06 -7.26 -14.70
CA ALA A 374 -33.35 -6.14 -15.29
C ALA A 374 -33.64 -5.94 -16.79
N SER A 375 -34.36 -6.87 -17.41
CA SER A 375 -34.67 -6.83 -18.85
C SER A 375 -35.58 -5.64 -19.21
N PHE A 376 -35.30 -5.00 -20.35
CA PHE A 376 -36.22 -4.06 -20.98
C PHE A 376 -37.30 -4.74 -21.87
N GLY A 377 -37.23 -6.05 -21.98
CA GLY A 377 -38.20 -6.88 -22.71
C GLY A 377 -39.34 -7.37 -21.82
N ASP A 378 -39.97 -8.48 -22.25
CA ASP A 378 -40.96 -9.18 -21.45
C ASP A 378 -40.24 -9.93 -20.31
N ASP A 379 -40.53 -9.55 -19.07
CA ASP A 379 -39.96 -10.14 -17.84
C ASP A 379 -40.82 -11.30 -17.29
N GLY A 380 -41.85 -11.71 -18.01
CA GLY A 380 -42.78 -12.75 -17.58
C GLY A 380 -43.59 -12.42 -16.31
N GLY A 381 -43.65 -11.12 -15.95
CA GLY A 381 -44.34 -10.63 -14.75
C GLY A 381 -43.48 -10.69 -13.48
N ALA A 382 -42.15 -10.76 -13.61
CA ALA A 382 -41.23 -10.77 -12.47
C ALA A 382 -41.23 -9.43 -11.72
N TYR A 383 -41.60 -8.32 -12.38
CA TYR A 383 -41.66 -6.98 -11.83
C TYR A 383 -42.99 -6.25 -12.21
N ASP A 384 -43.76 -5.82 -11.22
CA ASP A 384 -44.96 -5.00 -11.46
C ASP A 384 -44.59 -3.50 -11.54
N GLN A 385 -44.54 -2.95 -12.75
CA GLN A 385 -44.20 -1.53 -12.98
C GLN A 385 -45.19 -0.59 -12.32
N THR A 386 -46.41 -1.02 -11.98
CA THR A 386 -47.43 -0.14 -11.31
C THR A 386 -47.04 0.23 -9.88
N ASP A 387 -46.27 -0.61 -9.19
CA ASP A 387 -45.75 -0.37 -7.84
C ASP A 387 -44.89 0.89 -7.76
N ALA A 388 -44.20 1.23 -8.85
CA ALA A 388 -43.37 2.42 -8.93
C ALA A 388 -44.16 3.72 -8.69
N THR A 389 -45.45 3.76 -9.08
CA THR A 389 -46.30 4.93 -8.88
C THR A 389 -46.50 5.26 -7.39
N GLY A 390 -46.80 4.25 -6.59
CA GLY A 390 -46.95 4.42 -5.13
C GLY A 390 -45.65 4.86 -4.46
N PHE A 391 -44.54 4.22 -4.80
CA PHE A 391 -43.21 4.56 -4.31
C PHE A 391 -42.85 6.02 -4.65
N ILE A 392 -42.97 6.42 -5.94
CA ILE A 392 -42.61 7.77 -6.41
C ILE A 392 -43.45 8.86 -5.72
N ASN A 393 -44.75 8.61 -5.55
CA ASN A 393 -45.67 9.57 -4.87
C ASN A 393 -45.23 9.83 -3.42
N LEU A 394 -44.85 8.80 -2.68
CA LEU A 394 -44.42 8.95 -1.28
C LEU A 394 -42.99 9.51 -1.19
N PHE A 395 -42.08 8.99 -1.99
CA PHE A 395 -40.65 9.40 -1.99
C PHE A 395 -40.50 10.86 -2.47
N GLY A 396 -41.31 11.28 -3.46
CA GLY A 396 -41.32 12.64 -4.02
C GLY A 396 -42.12 13.66 -3.22
N LEU A 397 -42.86 13.25 -2.15
CA LEU A 397 -43.73 14.13 -1.39
C LEU A 397 -43.04 15.37 -0.80
N PRO A 398 -41.85 15.29 -0.19
CA PRO A 398 -41.14 16.47 0.31
C PRO A 398 -40.81 17.48 -0.79
N THR A 399 -40.37 16.98 -1.98
CA THR A 399 -40.10 17.83 -3.15
C THR A 399 -41.34 18.55 -3.65
N LYS A 400 -42.48 17.84 -3.72
CA LYS A 400 -43.80 18.44 -4.10
C LYS A 400 -44.23 19.48 -3.11
N VAL A 401 -44.14 19.21 -1.81
CA VAL A 401 -44.53 20.19 -0.76
C VAL A 401 -43.66 21.43 -0.84
N LYS A 402 -42.35 21.27 -1.01
CA LYS A 402 -41.42 22.39 -1.19
C LYS A 402 -41.82 23.25 -2.40
N ALA A 403 -42.06 22.65 -3.56
CA ALA A 403 -42.44 23.38 -4.78
C ALA A 403 -43.74 24.17 -4.59
N LEU A 404 -44.78 23.60 -3.90
CA LEU A 404 -46.02 24.27 -3.61
C LEU A 404 -45.84 25.46 -2.63
N LEU A 405 -44.91 25.37 -1.68
CA LEU A 405 -44.57 26.46 -0.76
C LEU A 405 -43.85 27.59 -1.52
N ASP A 406 -42.90 27.27 -2.38
CA ASP A 406 -42.18 28.27 -3.16
C ASP A 406 -43.13 29.03 -4.08
N ALA A 407 -44.02 28.36 -4.80
CA ALA A 407 -45.03 28.99 -5.64
C ALA A 407 -45.97 29.92 -4.85
N LYS A 408 -46.26 29.62 -3.60
CA LYS A 408 -47.06 30.53 -2.73
C LYS A 408 -46.28 31.76 -2.28
N ARG A 409 -44.94 31.68 -2.22
CA ARG A 409 -44.09 32.83 -1.87
C ARG A 409 -43.88 33.75 -3.06
N ASP A 410 -43.71 33.20 -4.25
CA ASP A 410 -43.48 33.95 -5.49
C ASP A 410 -44.73 34.70 -5.96
N ASN A 411 -45.92 34.27 -5.50
CA ASN A 411 -47.20 34.93 -5.78
C ASN A 411 -47.61 35.96 -4.69
N LYS A 412 -46.72 36.27 -3.75
CA LYS A 412 -46.86 37.35 -2.76
C LYS A 412 -45.91 38.50 -3.09
#